data_a163cc9e9cbca88168d9bb0c49099645
#
_entry.id   a163cc9e9cbca88168d9bb0c49099645
#
_cell.length_a   1.000
_cell.length_b   1.000
_cell.length_c   1.000
_cell.angle_alpha   90.00
_cell.angle_beta   90.00
_cell.angle_gamma   90.00
#
_symmetry.space_group_name_H-M   'P 1'
#
loop_
_entity.id
_entity.type
_entity.pdbx_description
1 polymer ?
#
loop_
_entity_poly.entity_id
_entity_poly.type
_entity_poly.pdbx_seq_one_letter_code
_entity_poly.pdbx_strand_id
1 'polypeptide(L)'
;MDFTVGILLVTFLLSLLALFVFIASMAKGLFGSGGAAAVQIFDDDELGTVEDPAATQAQRGSLQRAMDPGQRAEARTSADVAARKRADQSSSLVVGVCLTLSVVWLVLASFAGLISSIKLHSPDWWVGMEWLTFGRIRPVHLNLVAYGWCSMAGIGVALWLIPRLLKTELVGAKWALIGGGLWTLGVVAGTVAISTGHSDGLEWLEYPWQADILMIVGGALVGFPMWLTLLRRKVEHLYVSVWYIGAGLLWFPILFLIANWPGLHFGVQQATMNWWFGHNVLGLWFTPLALAASYYFIPKVLGKPIHSYNLSLLGFWSLAFFYSQVGGHHLIGGPVPSWLITISIVQSMMMVVPVFAVAINQHLTVLGNFRALLYSPTLRFIVLGAMMYTAASVQGSLQALRSVNTVTHFTHYTVAHAHLGLYGFYTMIMFGSIYFIMPRVMKWEWPYPWMISAHFWLVLVGFGVYFVGLSFGGWYQGLAMLDKDTPFMDTVKLTLPYLQARSIGGGLMTLGHLVFAAHFFMMGWKFGPRRLGAALLKPPALLPRIGKGARA
;
A
#
# COMPACT_ATOMS: atom_id res chain seq x y z
N MET A 1 -29.12 -11.63 19.32
CA MET A 1 -28.23 -11.71 18.13
C MET A 1 -26.85 -11.40 18.63
N ASP A 2 -25.91 -12.25 18.30
CA ASP A 2 -24.53 -12.14 18.75
C ASP A 2 -23.90 -10.81 18.26
N PHE A 3 -23.12 -10.14 19.11
CA PHE A 3 -22.51 -8.84 18.79
C PHE A 3 -21.66 -8.89 17.50
N THR A 4 -20.93 -9.97 17.30
CA THR A 4 -20.13 -10.23 16.08
C THR A 4 -21.03 -10.28 14.83
N VAL A 5 -22.14 -10.99 14.87
CA VAL A 5 -23.14 -11.03 13.78
C VAL A 5 -23.72 -9.64 13.55
N GLY A 6 -23.93 -8.88 14.63
CA GLY A 6 -24.37 -7.49 14.55
C GLY A 6 -23.39 -6.60 13.79
N ILE A 7 -22.08 -6.67 14.09
CA ILE A 7 -21.02 -5.92 13.38
C ILE A 7 -21.00 -6.31 11.90
N LEU A 8 -20.99 -7.62 11.60
CA LEU A 8 -20.96 -8.10 10.22
C LEU A 8 -22.19 -7.64 9.43
N LEU A 9 -23.37 -7.66 10.05
CA LEU A 9 -24.60 -7.18 9.43
C LEU A 9 -24.54 -5.66 9.18
N VAL A 10 -24.12 -4.87 10.17
CA VAL A 10 -24.01 -3.41 10.03
C VAL A 10 -23.03 -3.04 8.93
N THR A 11 -21.85 -3.67 8.87
CA THR A 11 -20.88 -3.41 7.81
C THR A 11 -21.40 -3.79 6.42
N PHE A 12 -22.17 -4.88 6.33
CA PHE A 12 -22.84 -5.25 5.07
C PHE A 12 -23.92 -4.25 4.66
N LEU A 13 -24.74 -3.79 5.59
CA LEU A 13 -25.76 -2.76 5.33
C LEU A 13 -25.14 -1.42 4.93
N LEU A 14 -24.03 -1.02 5.53
CA LEU A 14 -23.29 0.17 5.12
C LEU A 14 -22.74 0.02 3.69
N SER A 15 -22.26 -1.16 3.32
CA SER A 15 -21.82 -1.45 1.95
C SER A 15 -22.97 -1.38 0.94
N LEU A 16 -24.16 -1.90 1.31
CA LEU A 16 -25.38 -1.78 0.50
C LEU A 16 -25.81 -0.32 0.35
N LEU A 17 -25.78 0.46 1.42
CA LEU A 17 -26.08 1.89 1.37
C LEU A 17 -25.11 2.63 0.45
N ALA A 18 -23.82 2.33 0.52
CA ALA A 18 -22.82 2.91 -0.36
C ALA A 18 -23.10 2.58 -1.84
N LEU A 19 -23.47 1.34 -2.15
CA LEU A 19 -23.87 0.94 -3.50
C LEU A 19 -25.12 1.68 -3.96
N PHE A 20 -26.14 1.79 -3.10
CA PHE A 20 -27.35 2.54 -3.41
C PHE A 20 -27.07 4.01 -3.69
N VAL A 21 -26.26 4.67 -2.86
CA VAL A 21 -25.83 6.06 -3.06
C VAL A 21 -25.09 6.20 -4.39
N PHE A 22 -24.22 5.25 -4.73
CA PHE A 22 -23.52 5.24 -6.01
C PHE A 22 -24.48 5.15 -7.20
N ILE A 23 -25.41 4.19 -7.19
CA ILE A 23 -26.41 4.01 -8.26
C ILE A 23 -27.29 5.27 -8.39
N ALA A 24 -27.77 5.82 -7.27
CA ALA A 24 -28.58 7.03 -7.26
C ALA A 24 -27.80 8.25 -7.80
N SER A 25 -26.52 8.35 -7.48
CA SER A 25 -25.64 9.41 -7.98
C SER A 25 -25.35 9.27 -9.48
N MET A 26 -25.16 8.04 -9.96
CA MET A 26 -25.08 7.75 -11.39
C MET A 26 -26.35 8.15 -12.15
N ALA A 27 -27.51 7.73 -11.62
CA ALA A 27 -28.81 8.05 -12.21
C ALA A 27 -29.08 9.56 -12.27
N LYS A 28 -28.57 10.33 -11.31
CA LYS A 28 -28.64 11.80 -11.29
C LYS A 28 -27.58 12.50 -12.15
N GLY A 29 -26.72 11.74 -12.86
CA GLY A 29 -25.67 12.30 -13.69
C GLY A 29 -24.53 12.99 -12.93
N LEU A 30 -24.40 12.79 -11.61
CA LEU A 30 -23.36 13.44 -10.80
C LEU A 30 -21.93 13.05 -11.20
N PHE A 31 -21.77 11.96 -11.94
CA PHE A 31 -20.50 11.50 -12.50
C PHE A 31 -20.35 11.78 -14.01
N GLY A 32 -21.24 12.62 -14.58
CA GLY A 32 -21.27 12.90 -16.03
C GLY A 32 -20.06 13.66 -16.57
N SER A 33 -19.20 14.23 -15.71
CA SER A 33 -17.99 14.99 -16.07
C SER A 33 -16.73 14.13 -16.11
N GLY A 34 -16.84 12.82 -16.38
CA GLY A 34 -15.71 11.88 -16.33
C GLY A 34 -14.49 12.30 -17.15
N GLY A 35 -14.68 12.95 -18.31
CA GLY A 35 -13.59 13.48 -19.12
C GLY A 35 -12.81 14.61 -18.40
N ALA A 36 -13.52 15.57 -17.81
CA ALA A 36 -12.90 16.66 -17.05
C ALA A 36 -12.18 16.14 -15.78
N ALA A 37 -12.79 15.18 -15.07
CA ALA A 37 -12.16 14.56 -13.92
C ALA A 37 -10.89 13.77 -14.29
N ALA A 38 -10.85 13.10 -15.42
CA ALA A 38 -9.69 12.32 -15.86
C ALA A 38 -8.45 13.18 -16.15
N VAL A 39 -8.64 14.41 -16.63
CA VAL A 39 -7.54 15.35 -16.93
C VAL A 39 -7.15 16.23 -15.76
N GLN A 40 -7.89 16.22 -14.67
CA GLN A 40 -7.67 17.09 -13.50
C GLN A 40 -6.28 16.97 -12.85
N ILE A 41 -5.62 15.83 -12.99
CA ILE A 41 -4.27 15.59 -12.45
C ILE A 41 -3.19 16.35 -13.23
N PHE A 42 -3.49 16.81 -14.44
CA PHE A 42 -2.57 17.51 -15.31
C PHE A 42 -2.73 19.02 -15.16
N ASP A 43 -1.63 19.74 -15.32
CA ASP A 43 -1.66 21.16 -15.68
C ASP A 43 -1.68 21.27 -17.22
N ASP A 44 -2.01 22.44 -17.75
CA ASP A 44 -2.35 22.66 -19.16
C ASP A 44 -1.26 22.20 -20.17
N ASP A 45 0.01 22.14 -19.75
CA ASP A 45 1.15 21.72 -20.60
C ASP A 45 1.68 20.30 -20.30
N GLU A 46 1.04 19.56 -19.42
CA GLU A 46 1.50 18.21 -19.04
C GLU A 46 0.88 17.09 -19.87
N LEU A 47 -0.25 17.34 -20.54
CA LEU A 47 -0.82 16.41 -21.51
C LEU A 47 0.14 16.22 -22.70
N GLY A 48 0.45 14.98 -23.02
CA GLY A 48 1.44 14.64 -24.05
C GLY A 48 2.90 14.85 -23.64
N THR A 49 3.16 15.26 -22.39
CA THR A 49 4.51 15.48 -21.86
C THR A 49 4.86 14.42 -20.81
N VAL A 50 6.02 13.80 -20.97
CA VAL A 50 6.49 12.80 -20.00
C VAL A 50 7.05 13.50 -18.76
N GLU A 51 6.61 13.03 -17.60
CA GLU A 51 7.09 13.53 -16.32
C GLU A 51 7.60 12.38 -15.41
N ASP A 52 8.84 11.97 -15.55
CA ASP A 52 9.48 11.05 -14.61
C ASP A 52 10.73 11.67 -13.97
N PRO A 53 10.62 12.15 -12.71
CA PRO A 53 11.74 12.73 -11.97
C PRO A 53 12.85 11.71 -11.63
N ALA A 54 12.54 10.42 -11.62
CA ALA A 54 13.51 9.36 -11.40
C ALA A 54 14.37 9.07 -12.63
N ALA A 55 13.90 9.51 -13.81
CA ALA A 55 14.62 9.32 -15.07
C ALA A 55 15.72 10.38 -15.27
N THR A 56 16.86 9.98 -15.82
CA THR A 56 17.91 10.90 -16.28
C THR A 56 17.43 11.74 -17.46
N GLN A 57 18.11 12.84 -17.75
CA GLN A 57 17.78 13.68 -18.90
C GLN A 57 17.77 12.90 -20.23
N ALA A 58 18.74 11.99 -20.42
CA ALA A 58 18.80 11.12 -21.59
C ALA A 58 17.61 10.15 -21.66
N GLN A 59 17.23 9.57 -20.52
CA GLN A 59 16.04 8.70 -20.42
C GLN A 59 14.75 9.47 -20.70
N ARG A 60 14.58 10.69 -20.17
CA ARG A 60 13.42 11.56 -20.45
C ARG A 60 13.31 11.88 -21.94
N GLY A 61 14.42 12.20 -22.60
CA GLY A 61 14.44 12.42 -24.06
C GLY A 61 14.06 11.16 -24.86
N SER A 62 14.51 9.99 -24.44
CA SER A 62 14.16 8.72 -25.07
C SER A 62 12.71 8.32 -24.80
N LEU A 63 12.22 8.58 -23.61
CA LEU A 63 10.85 8.34 -23.20
C LEU A 63 9.87 9.20 -24.01
N GLN A 64 10.18 10.51 -24.18
CA GLN A 64 9.37 11.42 -25.00
C GLN A 64 9.30 10.98 -26.46
N ARG A 65 10.42 10.47 -27.03
CA ARG A 65 10.44 9.93 -28.40
C ARG A 65 9.70 8.61 -28.56
N ALA A 66 9.56 7.85 -27.49
CA ALA A 66 8.87 6.55 -27.50
C ALA A 66 7.34 6.68 -27.37
N MET A 67 6.84 7.86 -27.05
CA MET A 67 5.42 8.13 -26.93
C MET A 67 4.79 8.57 -28.25
N ASP A 68 3.49 8.27 -28.43
CA ASP A 68 2.74 8.67 -29.60
C ASP A 68 2.56 10.21 -29.63
N PRO A 69 2.92 10.92 -30.73
CA PRO A 69 2.90 12.39 -30.79
C PRO A 69 1.48 13.01 -30.88
N GLY A 70 0.41 12.22 -30.70
CA GLY A 70 -0.97 12.64 -30.95
C GLY A 70 -1.57 13.70 -30.02
N GLN A 71 -0.94 14.08 -28.91
CA GLN A 71 -1.45 15.08 -27.96
C GLN A 71 -0.37 16.11 -27.64
N ARG A 72 -0.50 17.32 -28.16
CA ARG A 72 0.34 18.48 -27.79
C ARG A 72 -0.34 19.30 -26.70
N ALA A 73 0.47 19.77 -25.75
CA ALA A 73 0.06 20.57 -24.62
C ALA A 73 -0.22 22.02 -24.98
N GLU A 74 -1.22 22.62 -24.30
CA GLU A 74 -1.41 24.07 -24.23
C GLU A 74 -0.57 24.69 -23.10
N ALA A 75 -0.25 25.97 -23.18
CA ALA A 75 0.67 26.65 -22.26
C ALA A 75 0.07 26.88 -20.86
N ARG A 76 0.87 26.66 -19.82
CA ARG A 76 0.51 26.83 -18.39
C ARG A 76 0.06 28.24 -18.03
N THR A 77 -0.91 28.33 -17.11
CA THR A 77 -1.11 29.56 -16.35
C THR A 77 -0.12 29.61 -15.18
N SER A 78 0.52 30.76 -14.96
CA SER A 78 1.47 30.98 -13.86
C SER A 78 0.85 30.77 -12.46
N ALA A 79 -0.46 30.94 -12.34
CA ALA A 79 -1.22 30.77 -11.10
C ALA A 79 -1.32 29.30 -10.66
N ASP A 80 -1.55 28.36 -11.59
CA ASP A 80 -1.64 26.91 -11.29
C ASP A 80 -0.30 26.33 -10.85
N VAL A 81 0.78 26.72 -11.52
CA VAL A 81 2.15 26.34 -11.12
C VAL A 81 2.47 26.83 -9.71
N ALA A 82 2.09 28.05 -9.36
CA ALA A 82 2.31 28.61 -8.03
C ALA A 82 1.48 27.88 -6.95
N ALA A 83 0.22 27.53 -7.25
CA ALA A 83 -0.65 26.78 -6.33
C ALA A 83 -0.09 25.39 -6.05
N ARG A 84 0.35 24.65 -7.08
CA ARG A 84 0.99 23.34 -6.93
C ARG A 84 2.29 23.41 -6.12
N LYS A 85 3.12 24.40 -6.38
CA LYS A 85 4.38 24.60 -5.63
C LYS A 85 4.10 24.86 -4.14
N ARG A 86 3.06 25.61 -3.79
CA ARG A 86 2.65 25.82 -2.40
C ARG A 86 2.12 24.53 -1.77
N ALA A 87 1.30 23.78 -2.47
CA ALA A 87 0.79 22.49 -2.02
C ALA A 87 1.93 21.51 -1.69
N ASP A 88 2.87 21.33 -2.63
CA ASP A 88 4.05 20.45 -2.43
C ASP A 88 4.94 20.92 -1.27
N GLN A 89 5.13 22.24 -1.11
CA GLN A 89 5.94 22.78 -0.01
C GLN A 89 5.29 22.59 1.36
N SER A 90 3.97 22.67 1.45
CA SER A 90 3.22 22.56 2.71
C SER A 90 3.33 21.17 3.35
N SER A 91 3.51 20.12 2.54
CA SER A 91 3.59 18.73 2.99
C SER A 91 5.01 18.15 2.97
N SER A 92 6.00 18.85 2.37
CA SER A 92 7.32 18.26 2.06
C SER A 92 8.05 17.72 3.27
N LEU A 93 7.99 18.40 4.44
CA LEU A 93 8.67 17.94 5.65
C LEU A 93 8.04 16.63 6.19
N VAL A 94 6.71 16.62 6.36
CA VAL A 94 6.03 15.45 6.91
C VAL A 94 6.12 14.25 5.95
N VAL A 95 6.03 14.49 4.64
CA VAL A 95 6.27 13.47 3.61
C VAL A 95 7.68 12.91 3.71
N GLY A 96 8.70 13.78 3.77
CA GLY A 96 10.09 13.37 3.91
C GLY A 96 10.34 12.53 5.17
N VAL A 97 9.74 12.90 6.31
CA VAL A 97 9.85 12.13 7.57
C VAL A 97 9.16 10.78 7.45
N CYS A 98 7.90 10.72 6.97
CA CYS A 98 7.17 9.46 6.82
C CYS A 98 7.90 8.50 5.87
N LEU A 99 8.39 8.98 4.73
CA LEU A 99 9.12 8.15 3.78
C LEU A 99 10.48 7.70 4.33
N THR A 100 11.18 8.54 5.11
CA THR A 100 12.42 8.15 5.78
C THR A 100 12.18 7.03 6.80
N LEU A 101 11.16 7.17 7.64
CA LEU A 101 10.78 6.15 8.61
C LEU A 101 10.37 4.85 7.92
N SER A 102 9.59 4.93 6.83
CA SER A 102 9.20 3.74 6.08
C SER A 102 10.41 2.96 5.54
N VAL A 103 11.44 3.64 5.04
CA VAL A 103 12.68 2.99 4.55
C VAL A 103 13.44 2.32 5.68
N VAL A 104 13.50 2.92 6.87
CA VAL A 104 14.09 2.27 8.06
C VAL A 104 13.34 1.00 8.42
N TRP A 105 12.01 1.08 8.47
CA TRP A 105 11.15 -0.07 8.77
C TRP A 105 11.25 -1.17 7.72
N LEU A 106 11.36 -0.81 6.43
CA LEU A 106 11.57 -1.77 5.34
C LEU A 106 12.82 -2.63 5.58
N VAL A 107 13.94 -2.00 5.94
CA VAL A 107 15.19 -2.71 6.19
C VAL A 107 15.07 -3.64 7.39
N LEU A 108 14.54 -3.16 8.51
CA LEU A 108 14.35 -3.95 9.72
C LEU A 108 13.38 -5.12 9.49
N ALA A 109 12.26 -4.86 8.81
CA ALA A 109 11.29 -5.88 8.43
C ALA A 109 11.90 -6.95 7.53
N SER A 110 12.77 -6.55 6.58
CA SER A 110 13.44 -7.48 5.66
C SER A 110 14.38 -8.43 6.40
N PHE A 111 15.17 -7.93 7.34
CA PHE A 111 16.02 -8.79 8.17
C PHE A 111 15.19 -9.74 9.04
N ALA A 112 14.14 -9.25 9.69
CA ALA A 112 13.24 -10.10 10.47
C ALA A 112 12.60 -11.19 9.60
N GLY A 113 12.17 -10.85 8.38
CA GLY A 113 11.62 -11.81 7.42
C GLY A 113 12.63 -12.84 6.93
N LEU A 114 13.86 -12.42 6.65
CA LEU A 114 14.93 -13.32 6.23
C LEU A 114 15.30 -14.31 7.34
N ILE A 115 15.43 -13.83 8.58
CA ILE A 115 15.68 -14.67 9.76
C ILE A 115 14.53 -15.67 9.94
N SER A 116 13.27 -15.22 9.87
CA SER A 116 12.10 -16.10 9.94
C SER A 116 12.10 -17.16 8.85
N SER A 117 12.52 -16.77 7.63
CA SER A 117 12.61 -17.69 6.50
C SER A 117 13.65 -18.79 6.72
N ILE A 118 14.85 -18.43 7.19
CA ILE A 118 15.95 -19.37 7.46
C ILE A 118 15.54 -20.37 8.56
N LYS A 119 14.86 -19.91 9.60
CA LYS A 119 14.41 -20.79 10.70
C LYS A 119 13.43 -21.90 10.27
N LEU A 120 12.76 -21.75 9.15
CA LEU A 120 11.85 -22.81 8.64
C LEU A 120 12.60 -24.02 8.07
N HIS A 121 13.84 -23.86 7.62
CA HIS A 121 14.65 -24.98 7.11
C HIS A 121 15.94 -25.22 7.94
N SER A 122 16.23 -24.33 8.88
CA SER A 122 17.37 -24.42 9.81
C SER A 122 16.92 -23.97 11.21
N PRO A 123 16.04 -24.75 11.89
CA PRO A 123 15.39 -24.31 13.13
C PRO A 123 16.37 -24.05 14.28
N ASP A 124 17.49 -24.76 14.30
CA ASP A 124 18.51 -24.64 15.35
C ASP A 124 19.42 -23.42 15.20
N TRP A 125 19.34 -22.74 14.05
CA TRP A 125 20.14 -21.54 13.80
C TRP A 125 19.79 -20.42 14.78
N TRP A 126 20.77 -19.99 15.59
CA TRP A 126 20.60 -19.01 16.69
C TRP A 126 19.50 -19.40 17.69
N VAL A 127 19.38 -20.68 18.03
CA VAL A 127 18.35 -21.20 18.93
C VAL A 127 18.46 -20.62 20.35
N GLY A 128 19.66 -20.29 20.82
CA GLY A 128 19.90 -19.70 22.14
C GLY A 128 19.47 -18.23 22.28
N MET A 129 19.01 -17.58 21.20
CA MET A 129 18.53 -16.20 21.22
C MET A 129 17.00 -16.17 21.28
N GLU A 130 16.41 -16.00 22.44
CA GLU A 130 14.97 -16.05 22.67
C GLU A 130 14.17 -15.09 21.76
N TRP A 131 14.66 -13.87 21.57
CA TRP A 131 14.02 -12.84 20.75
C TRP A 131 14.07 -13.15 19.24
N LEU A 132 14.88 -14.11 18.80
CA LEU A 132 14.95 -14.61 17.42
C LEU A 132 14.23 -15.95 17.22
N THR A 133 13.51 -16.48 18.23
CA THR A 133 12.65 -17.66 18.01
C THR A 133 11.62 -17.35 16.92
N PHE A 134 11.23 -18.38 16.14
CA PHE A 134 10.28 -18.20 15.03
C PHE A 134 8.97 -17.54 15.48
N GLY A 135 8.46 -17.95 16.66
CA GLY A 135 7.23 -17.40 17.23
C GLY A 135 7.29 -15.92 17.61
N ARG A 136 8.50 -15.34 17.75
CA ARG A 136 8.70 -13.91 18.02
C ARG A 136 9.10 -13.15 16.76
N ILE A 137 10.09 -13.65 16.02
CA ILE A 137 10.64 -12.90 14.87
C ILE A 137 9.68 -12.88 13.67
N ARG A 138 8.83 -13.89 13.47
CA ARG A 138 7.81 -13.88 12.42
C ARG A 138 6.75 -12.79 12.67
N PRO A 139 6.09 -12.70 13.84
CA PRO A 139 5.19 -11.59 14.15
C PRO A 139 5.87 -10.21 14.07
N VAL A 140 7.12 -10.09 14.51
CA VAL A 140 7.91 -8.85 14.33
C VAL A 140 7.99 -8.49 12.84
N HIS A 141 8.32 -9.45 11.98
CA HIS A 141 8.33 -9.21 10.52
C HIS A 141 6.97 -8.73 10.01
N LEU A 142 5.88 -9.41 10.36
CA LEU A 142 4.53 -9.07 9.88
C LEU A 142 4.13 -7.64 10.25
N ASN A 143 4.31 -7.27 11.52
CA ASN A 143 3.89 -5.97 12.02
C ASN A 143 4.81 -4.84 11.52
N LEU A 144 6.12 -5.07 11.41
CA LEU A 144 7.04 -4.11 10.79
C LEU A 144 6.73 -3.88 9.32
N VAL A 145 6.34 -4.92 8.57
CA VAL A 145 5.88 -4.76 7.18
C VAL A 145 4.58 -3.97 7.14
N ALA A 146 3.56 -4.39 7.90
CA ALA A 146 2.23 -3.80 7.84
C ALA A 146 2.21 -2.35 8.33
N TYR A 147 2.65 -2.13 9.57
CA TYR A 147 2.50 -0.84 10.25
C TYR A 147 3.73 0.05 10.12
N GLY A 148 4.91 -0.55 9.99
CA GLY A 148 6.15 0.19 9.76
C GLY A 148 6.31 0.59 8.29
N TRP A 149 6.57 -0.35 7.41
CA TRP A 149 6.85 -0.08 5.99
C TRP A 149 5.61 0.35 5.21
N CYS A 150 4.63 -0.53 5.09
CA CYS A 150 3.49 -0.30 4.20
C CYS A 150 2.66 0.92 4.63
N SER A 151 2.28 1.00 5.92
CA SER A 151 1.47 2.11 6.40
C SER A 151 2.21 3.44 6.30
N MET A 152 3.47 3.53 6.73
CA MET A 152 4.22 4.79 6.67
C MET A 152 4.54 5.23 5.24
N ALA A 153 4.84 4.30 4.33
CA ALA A 153 5.02 4.62 2.91
C ALA A 153 3.72 5.12 2.29
N GLY A 154 2.61 4.41 2.51
CA GLY A 154 1.30 4.80 2.00
C GLY A 154 0.81 6.13 2.56
N ILE A 155 1.00 6.38 3.85
CA ILE A 155 0.71 7.67 4.51
C ILE A 155 1.56 8.79 3.88
N GLY A 156 2.86 8.56 3.70
CA GLY A 156 3.75 9.53 3.07
C GLY A 156 3.32 9.89 1.65
N VAL A 157 2.94 8.88 0.85
CA VAL A 157 2.40 9.08 -0.51
C VAL A 157 1.06 9.82 -0.47
N ALA A 158 0.15 9.46 0.44
CA ALA A 158 -1.15 10.12 0.58
C ALA A 158 -1.01 11.60 1.00
N LEU A 159 -0.13 11.90 1.95
CA LEU A 159 0.19 13.26 2.40
C LEU A 159 0.78 14.13 1.28
N TRP A 160 1.44 13.53 0.29
CA TRP A 160 1.91 14.24 -0.90
C TRP A 160 0.80 14.41 -1.94
N LEU A 161 -0.03 13.38 -2.18
CA LEU A 161 -1.08 13.39 -3.20
C LEU A 161 -2.25 14.31 -2.84
N ILE A 162 -2.72 14.28 -1.59
CA ILE A 162 -3.94 15.00 -1.16
C ILE A 162 -3.84 16.51 -1.42
N PRO A 163 -2.86 17.27 -0.89
CA PRO A 163 -2.79 18.71 -1.15
C PRO A 163 -2.59 19.03 -2.63
N ARG A 164 -1.85 18.22 -3.34
CA ARG A 164 -1.57 18.38 -4.77
C ARG A 164 -2.82 18.20 -5.63
N LEU A 165 -3.59 17.14 -5.40
CA LEU A 165 -4.83 16.86 -6.14
C LEU A 165 -5.96 17.83 -5.81
N LEU A 166 -5.95 18.39 -4.62
CA LEU A 166 -6.94 19.36 -4.15
C LEU A 166 -6.56 20.81 -4.43
N LYS A 167 -5.39 21.06 -5.04
CA LYS A 167 -4.80 22.37 -5.33
C LYS A 167 -4.79 23.31 -4.10
N THR A 168 -4.57 22.74 -2.90
CA THR A 168 -4.56 23.49 -1.63
C THR A 168 -3.41 23.02 -0.73
N GLU A 169 -3.04 23.86 0.25
CA GLU A 169 -1.97 23.52 1.19
C GLU A 169 -2.47 22.49 2.22
N LEU A 170 -1.57 21.61 2.69
CA LEU A 170 -1.86 20.65 3.74
C LEU A 170 -2.22 21.39 5.04
N VAL A 171 -3.42 21.18 5.51
CA VAL A 171 -3.91 21.79 6.76
C VAL A 171 -3.31 21.04 7.95
N GLY A 172 -2.67 21.76 8.86
CA GLY A 172 -2.18 21.14 10.10
C GLY A 172 -1.01 20.16 9.93
N ALA A 173 -0.09 20.42 9.00
CA ALA A 173 1.09 19.59 8.75
C ALA A 173 1.89 19.21 10.03
N LYS A 174 1.94 20.10 11.04
CA LYS A 174 2.58 19.82 12.33
C LYS A 174 1.89 18.69 13.10
N TRP A 175 0.57 18.60 13.01
CA TRP A 175 -0.18 17.53 13.67
C TRP A 175 0.07 16.19 12.97
N ALA A 176 0.12 16.19 11.64
CA ALA A 176 0.49 15.01 10.88
C ALA A 176 1.93 14.55 11.20
N LEU A 177 2.86 15.48 11.45
CA LEU A 177 4.22 15.15 11.87
C LEU A 177 4.25 14.52 13.27
N ILE A 178 3.54 15.09 14.23
CA ILE A 178 3.40 14.53 15.60
C ILE A 178 2.74 13.14 15.50
N GLY A 179 1.69 13.02 14.69
CA GLY A 179 0.97 11.76 14.47
C GLY A 179 1.86 10.66 13.91
N GLY A 180 2.69 10.98 12.90
CA GLY A 180 3.69 10.04 12.36
C GLY A 180 4.73 9.61 13.41
N GLY A 181 5.12 10.53 14.30
CA GLY A 181 5.99 10.23 15.44
C GLY A 181 5.35 9.29 16.46
N LEU A 182 4.10 9.53 16.85
CA LEU A 182 3.35 8.65 17.76
C LEU A 182 3.09 7.27 17.16
N TRP A 183 2.73 7.21 15.88
CA TRP A 183 2.60 5.95 15.15
C TRP A 183 3.89 5.13 15.20
N THR A 184 5.01 5.78 14.89
CA THR A 184 6.33 5.15 14.92
C THR A 184 6.69 4.67 16.33
N LEU A 185 6.37 5.45 17.37
CA LEU A 185 6.57 5.05 18.76
C LEU A 185 5.73 3.80 19.10
N GLY A 186 4.49 3.71 18.64
CA GLY A 186 3.65 2.51 18.76
C GLY A 186 4.28 1.29 18.09
N VAL A 187 4.80 1.46 16.86
CA VAL A 187 5.51 0.39 16.13
C VAL A 187 6.77 -0.07 16.89
N VAL A 188 7.55 0.85 17.46
CA VAL A 188 8.71 0.50 18.30
C VAL A 188 8.27 -0.26 19.54
N ALA A 189 7.28 0.26 20.28
CA ALA A 189 6.80 -0.34 21.51
C ALA A 189 6.25 -1.76 21.29
N GLY A 190 5.42 -1.93 20.25
CA GLY A 190 4.87 -3.24 19.87
C GLY A 190 5.95 -4.23 19.43
N THR A 191 6.92 -3.77 18.64
CA THR A 191 8.06 -4.62 18.21
C THR A 191 8.88 -5.10 19.39
N VAL A 192 9.20 -4.21 20.34
CA VAL A 192 9.91 -4.57 21.58
C VAL A 192 9.08 -5.55 22.41
N ALA A 193 7.77 -5.30 22.55
CA ALA A 193 6.86 -6.17 23.29
C ALA A 193 6.86 -7.60 22.72
N ILE A 194 6.65 -7.77 21.41
CA ILE A 194 6.71 -9.11 20.79
C ILE A 194 8.09 -9.76 21.00
N SER A 195 9.17 -9.00 20.82
CA SER A 195 10.53 -9.51 20.96
C SER A 195 10.82 -9.99 22.39
N THR A 196 10.19 -9.39 23.39
CA THR A 196 10.29 -9.79 24.81
C THR A 196 9.23 -10.81 25.24
N GLY A 197 8.38 -11.28 24.31
CA GLY A 197 7.39 -12.33 24.55
C GLY A 197 6.00 -11.83 24.94
N HIS A 198 5.73 -10.54 24.81
CA HIS A 198 4.41 -9.95 25.05
C HIS A 198 3.70 -9.72 23.70
N SER A 199 2.76 -10.55 23.37
CA SER A 199 2.00 -10.51 22.11
C SER A 199 0.55 -10.86 22.37
N ASP A 200 -0.39 -10.18 21.68
CA ASP A 200 -1.81 -10.52 21.74
C ASP A 200 -2.15 -11.77 20.92
N GLY A 201 -1.21 -12.26 20.08
CA GLY A 201 -1.32 -13.53 19.39
C GLY A 201 -2.35 -13.59 18.27
N LEU A 202 -2.89 -12.45 17.85
CA LEU A 202 -3.85 -12.31 16.77
C LEU A 202 -3.09 -12.00 15.45
N GLU A 203 -3.32 -12.74 14.40
CA GLU A 203 -2.66 -12.55 13.10
C GLU A 203 -2.89 -11.11 12.59
N TRP A 204 -1.84 -10.38 12.27
CA TRP A 204 -1.82 -8.96 11.86
C TRP A 204 -2.17 -7.96 12.97
N LEU A 205 -2.40 -8.40 14.21
CA LEU A 205 -2.73 -7.64 15.41
C LEU A 205 -1.94 -8.20 16.61
N GLU A 206 -0.67 -8.54 16.38
CA GLU A 206 0.15 -9.16 17.42
C GLU A 206 0.70 -8.16 18.42
N TYR A 207 0.65 -6.85 18.12
CA TYR A 207 1.03 -5.81 19.07
C TYR A 207 0.09 -5.81 20.28
N PRO A 208 0.59 -5.61 21.51
CA PRO A 208 -0.28 -5.38 22.65
C PRO A 208 -1.10 -4.10 22.47
N TRP A 209 -2.35 -4.13 22.91
CA TRP A 209 -3.30 -3.02 22.76
C TRP A 209 -2.77 -1.65 23.26
N GLN A 210 -1.82 -1.65 24.22
CA GLN A 210 -1.16 -0.43 24.73
C GLN A 210 -0.32 0.26 23.64
N ALA A 211 0.35 -0.52 22.78
CA ALA A 211 1.08 0.00 21.64
C ALA A 211 0.11 0.49 20.56
N ASP A 212 -1.01 -0.20 20.37
CA ASP A 212 -2.03 0.16 19.39
C ASP A 212 -2.72 1.49 19.70
N ILE A 213 -2.86 1.87 20.97
CA ILE A 213 -3.37 3.21 21.34
C ILE A 213 -2.48 4.32 20.75
N LEU A 214 -1.16 4.17 20.80
CA LEU A 214 -0.23 5.15 20.22
C LEU A 214 -0.42 5.24 18.70
N MET A 215 -0.68 4.10 18.03
CA MET A 215 -0.93 4.05 16.60
C MET A 215 -2.30 4.64 16.25
N ILE A 216 -3.34 4.39 17.05
CA ILE A 216 -4.67 4.98 16.87
C ILE A 216 -4.62 6.49 16.95
N VAL A 217 -4.02 7.02 18.04
CA VAL A 217 -3.86 8.47 18.22
C VAL A 217 -2.98 9.07 17.14
N GLY A 218 -1.87 8.41 16.82
CA GLY A 218 -0.97 8.83 15.74
C GLY A 218 -1.67 8.85 14.39
N GLY A 219 -2.41 7.80 14.05
CA GLY A 219 -3.20 7.71 12.83
C GLY A 219 -4.30 8.78 12.73
N ALA A 220 -5.00 9.08 13.82
CA ALA A 220 -5.97 10.16 13.87
C ALA A 220 -5.32 11.53 13.60
N LEU A 221 -4.16 11.81 14.21
CA LEU A 221 -3.39 13.04 14.00
C LEU A 221 -2.83 13.17 12.58
N VAL A 222 -2.66 12.07 11.86
CA VAL A 222 -2.30 12.06 10.43
C VAL A 222 -3.54 12.20 9.54
N GLY A 223 -4.60 11.45 9.82
CA GLY A 223 -5.80 11.38 8.99
C GLY A 223 -6.64 12.65 9.06
N PHE A 224 -6.82 13.23 10.24
CA PHE A 224 -7.63 14.43 10.42
C PHE A 224 -7.13 15.65 9.61
N PRO A 225 -5.82 15.98 9.57
CA PRO A 225 -5.28 16.97 8.66
C PRO A 225 -5.61 16.73 7.18
N MET A 226 -5.56 15.48 6.73
CA MET A 226 -5.91 15.13 5.34
C MET A 226 -7.40 15.37 5.07
N TRP A 227 -8.29 15.00 6.00
CA TRP A 227 -9.73 15.30 5.90
C TRP A 227 -10.02 16.80 5.90
N LEU A 228 -9.37 17.59 6.76
CA LEU A 228 -9.50 19.05 6.76
C LEU A 228 -9.02 19.65 5.45
N THR A 229 -7.96 19.10 4.86
CA THR A 229 -7.45 19.52 3.55
C THR A 229 -8.47 19.24 2.45
N LEU A 230 -9.14 18.07 2.50
CA LEU A 230 -10.21 17.70 1.57
C LEU A 230 -11.40 18.67 1.68
N LEU A 231 -11.78 19.07 2.88
CA LEU A 231 -12.86 20.05 3.08
C LEU A 231 -12.50 21.45 2.54
N ARG A 232 -11.20 21.79 2.46
CA ARG A 232 -10.70 23.07 1.91
C ARG A 232 -10.27 22.98 0.45
N ARG A 233 -10.69 21.95 -0.27
CA ARG A 233 -10.36 21.75 -1.69
C ARG A 233 -10.72 22.95 -2.55
N LYS A 234 -9.91 23.19 -3.56
CA LYS A 234 -10.11 24.24 -4.59
C LYS A 234 -10.48 23.65 -5.96
N VAL A 235 -10.91 22.41 -5.97
CA VAL A 235 -11.32 21.67 -7.16
C VAL A 235 -12.78 21.27 -7.03
N GLU A 236 -13.51 21.28 -8.13
CA GLU A 236 -14.93 20.88 -8.16
C GLU A 236 -15.06 19.35 -8.12
N HIS A 237 -14.27 18.67 -8.92
CA HIS A 237 -14.29 17.22 -9.02
C HIS A 237 -13.16 16.60 -8.20
N LEU A 238 -13.44 15.45 -7.58
CA LEU A 238 -12.44 14.67 -6.86
C LEU A 238 -11.91 13.58 -7.79
N TYR A 239 -10.62 13.64 -8.07
CA TYR A 239 -9.96 12.56 -8.81
C TYR A 239 -10.00 11.24 -8.03
N VAL A 240 -10.08 10.12 -8.73
CA VAL A 240 -10.27 8.78 -8.12
C VAL A 240 -9.26 8.45 -7.01
N SER A 241 -8.01 8.93 -7.10
CA SER A 241 -7.01 8.75 -6.03
C SER A 241 -7.46 9.37 -4.71
N VAL A 242 -8.19 10.49 -4.73
CA VAL A 242 -8.73 11.12 -3.51
C VAL A 242 -9.83 10.27 -2.90
N TRP A 243 -10.66 9.61 -3.72
CA TRP A 243 -11.69 8.67 -3.26
C TRP A 243 -11.06 7.49 -2.50
N TYR A 244 -10.04 6.85 -3.08
CA TYR A 244 -9.34 5.73 -2.46
C TYR A 244 -8.66 6.13 -1.15
N ILE A 245 -7.93 7.26 -1.11
CA ILE A 245 -7.26 7.73 0.11
C ILE A 245 -8.30 8.07 1.19
N GLY A 246 -9.33 8.85 0.84
CA GLY A 246 -10.39 9.25 1.78
C GLY A 246 -11.09 8.02 2.38
N ALA A 247 -11.45 7.05 1.55
CA ALA A 247 -12.06 5.82 2.02
C ALA A 247 -11.13 5.03 2.95
N GLY A 248 -9.85 4.85 2.60
CA GLY A 248 -8.87 4.20 3.47
C GLY A 248 -8.73 4.89 4.82
N LEU A 249 -8.71 6.22 4.85
CA LEU A 249 -8.66 7.01 6.09
C LEU A 249 -9.92 6.88 6.94
N LEU A 250 -11.05 6.46 6.37
CA LEU A 250 -12.27 6.17 7.10
C LEU A 250 -12.34 4.70 7.54
N TRP A 251 -12.03 3.78 6.64
CA TRP A 251 -12.17 2.35 6.88
C TRP A 251 -11.17 1.82 7.90
N PHE A 252 -9.90 2.15 7.74
CA PHE A 252 -8.84 1.60 8.58
C PHE A 252 -9.03 1.86 10.08
N PRO A 253 -9.32 3.10 10.56
CA PRO A 253 -9.54 3.34 11.98
C PRO A 253 -10.71 2.52 12.56
N ILE A 254 -11.79 2.36 11.80
CA ILE A 254 -12.97 1.58 12.22
C ILE A 254 -12.59 0.10 12.37
N LEU A 255 -11.92 -0.45 11.35
CA LEU A 255 -11.46 -1.84 11.36
C LEU A 255 -10.51 -2.11 12.54
N PHE A 256 -9.53 -1.24 12.72
CA PHE A 256 -8.48 -1.39 13.73
C PHE A 256 -9.03 -1.27 15.16
N LEU A 257 -9.91 -0.27 15.40
CA LEU A 257 -10.56 -0.09 16.70
C LEU A 257 -11.44 -1.28 17.08
N ILE A 258 -12.27 -1.76 16.16
CA ILE A 258 -13.20 -2.88 16.43
C ILE A 258 -12.41 -4.17 16.72
N ALA A 259 -11.40 -4.47 15.94
CA ALA A 259 -10.66 -5.71 16.05
C ALA A 259 -9.72 -5.75 17.28
N ASN A 260 -9.18 -4.59 17.69
CA ASN A 260 -8.26 -4.46 18.83
C ASN A 260 -8.93 -4.15 20.16
N TRP A 261 -10.26 -4.00 20.21
CA TRP A 261 -10.90 -3.62 21.46
C TRP A 261 -10.79 -4.73 22.50
N PRO A 262 -10.07 -4.51 23.63
CA PRO A 262 -9.83 -5.56 24.61
C PRO A 262 -11.13 -6.10 25.21
N GLY A 263 -11.28 -7.43 25.27
CA GLY A 263 -12.44 -8.07 25.88
C GLY A 263 -13.76 -7.96 25.10
N LEU A 264 -13.71 -7.52 23.83
CA LEU A 264 -14.90 -7.41 23.00
C LEU A 264 -15.26 -8.73 22.31
N HIS A 265 -14.25 -9.52 21.92
CA HIS A 265 -14.41 -10.76 21.18
C HIS A 265 -13.75 -11.92 21.90
N PHE A 266 -14.39 -13.10 21.88
CA PHE A 266 -13.91 -14.31 22.56
C PHE A 266 -14.10 -15.55 21.70
N GLY A 267 -13.21 -16.53 21.83
CA GLY A 267 -13.30 -17.83 21.19
C GLY A 267 -13.42 -17.73 19.67
N VAL A 268 -14.40 -18.39 19.07
CA VAL A 268 -14.64 -18.40 17.61
C VAL A 268 -14.99 -17.00 17.06
N GLN A 269 -15.60 -16.17 17.87
CA GLN A 269 -15.88 -14.77 17.48
C GLN A 269 -14.59 -13.99 17.32
N GLN A 270 -13.61 -14.17 18.22
CA GLN A 270 -12.30 -13.54 18.11
C GLN A 270 -11.58 -13.98 16.84
N ALA A 271 -11.58 -15.28 16.50
CA ALA A 271 -11.01 -15.77 15.24
C ALA A 271 -11.71 -15.17 14.02
N THR A 272 -13.04 -15.04 14.06
CA THR A 272 -13.83 -14.42 13.00
C THR A 272 -13.47 -12.95 12.81
N MET A 273 -13.40 -12.18 13.90
CA MET A 273 -13.08 -10.76 13.85
C MET A 273 -11.61 -10.51 13.53
N ASN A 274 -10.71 -11.38 13.94
CA ASN A 274 -9.30 -11.32 13.57
C ASN A 274 -9.14 -11.45 12.06
N TRP A 275 -9.78 -12.42 11.42
CA TRP A 275 -9.69 -12.58 9.96
C TRP A 275 -10.56 -11.59 9.19
N TRP A 276 -11.66 -11.10 9.78
CA TRP A 276 -12.35 -9.93 9.25
C TRP A 276 -11.39 -8.73 9.17
N PHE A 277 -10.61 -8.45 10.22
CA PHE A 277 -9.60 -7.41 10.20
C PHE A 277 -8.43 -7.76 9.27
N GLY A 278 -7.82 -8.92 9.42
CA GLY A 278 -6.61 -9.33 8.71
C GLY A 278 -6.78 -9.26 7.19
N HIS A 279 -7.96 -9.64 6.68
CA HIS A 279 -8.26 -9.49 5.26
C HIS A 279 -8.62 -8.05 4.89
N ASN A 280 -9.41 -7.36 5.71
CA ASN A 280 -9.87 -6.01 5.42
C ASN A 280 -8.76 -4.96 5.49
N VAL A 281 -7.72 -5.13 6.31
CA VAL A 281 -6.56 -4.23 6.30
C VAL A 281 -5.81 -4.29 4.96
N LEU A 282 -5.79 -5.46 4.31
CA LEU A 282 -5.20 -5.62 2.98
C LEU A 282 -6.02 -4.89 1.91
N GLY A 283 -7.34 -5.06 1.90
CA GLY A 283 -8.19 -4.54 0.83
C GLY A 283 -8.81 -3.17 1.08
N LEU A 284 -8.93 -2.73 2.33
CA LEU A 284 -9.55 -1.45 2.68
C LEU A 284 -8.57 -0.42 3.27
N TRP A 285 -7.30 -0.79 3.42
CA TRP A 285 -6.21 0.12 3.78
C TRP A 285 -5.09 0.10 2.74
N PHE A 286 -4.38 -1.02 2.59
CA PHE A 286 -3.25 -1.08 1.67
C PHE A 286 -3.66 -0.97 0.20
N THR A 287 -4.65 -1.73 -0.24
CA THR A 287 -5.12 -1.68 -1.64
C THR A 287 -5.58 -0.28 -2.06
N PRO A 288 -6.41 0.45 -1.28
CA PRO A 288 -6.77 1.82 -1.62
C PRO A 288 -5.58 2.77 -1.77
N LEU A 289 -4.58 2.69 -0.87
CA LEU A 289 -3.40 3.55 -0.94
C LEU A 289 -2.55 3.25 -2.19
N ALA A 290 -2.36 1.96 -2.53
CA ALA A 290 -1.63 1.58 -3.73
C ALA A 290 -2.39 1.92 -5.02
N LEU A 291 -3.70 1.71 -5.06
CA LEU A 291 -4.52 2.08 -6.21
C LEU A 291 -4.57 3.61 -6.39
N ALA A 292 -4.68 4.37 -5.31
CA ALA A 292 -4.57 5.82 -5.37
C ALA A 292 -3.27 6.28 -6.02
N ALA A 293 -2.16 5.65 -5.64
CA ALA A 293 -0.84 5.92 -6.20
C ALA A 293 -0.77 5.52 -7.68
N SER A 294 -1.18 4.31 -8.05
CA SER A 294 -1.12 3.84 -9.44
C SER A 294 -2.01 4.65 -10.37
N TYR A 295 -3.22 5.01 -9.95
CA TYR A 295 -4.11 5.89 -10.70
C TYR A 295 -3.56 7.29 -10.92
N TYR A 296 -2.69 7.77 -10.02
CA TYR A 296 -2.00 9.03 -10.21
C TYR A 296 -0.75 8.89 -11.07
N PHE A 297 0.17 7.99 -10.72
CA PHE A 297 1.50 7.98 -11.32
C PHE A 297 1.53 7.40 -12.74
N ILE A 298 0.71 6.39 -13.07
CA ILE A 298 0.68 5.83 -14.43
C ILE A 298 0.31 6.91 -15.45
N PRO A 299 -0.86 7.56 -15.35
CA PRO A 299 -1.23 8.60 -16.31
C PRO A 299 -0.31 9.81 -16.24
N LYS A 300 0.14 10.19 -15.03
CA LYS A 300 1.01 11.35 -14.83
C LYS A 300 2.36 11.21 -15.53
N VAL A 301 3.02 10.06 -15.39
CA VAL A 301 4.30 9.79 -16.05
C VAL A 301 4.13 9.69 -17.56
N LEU A 302 3.04 9.10 -18.03
CA LEU A 302 2.76 8.95 -19.46
C LEU A 302 2.26 10.25 -20.12
N GLY A 303 1.88 11.27 -19.35
CA GLY A 303 1.24 12.48 -19.89
C GLY A 303 -0.10 12.19 -20.56
N LYS A 304 -0.77 11.09 -20.18
CA LYS A 304 -1.98 10.58 -20.84
C LYS A 304 -3.05 10.29 -19.79
N PRO A 305 -4.31 10.75 -19.97
CA PRO A 305 -5.38 10.43 -19.02
C PRO A 305 -5.60 8.92 -18.91
N ILE A 306 -6.19 8.49 -17.78
CA ILE A 306 -6.61 7.08 -17.62
C ILE A 306 -7.60 6.69 -18.72
N HIS A 307 -7.56 5.43 -19.10
CA HIS A 307 -8.36 4.91 -20.21
C HIS A 307 -9.86 5.18 -20.05
N SER A 308 -10.40 5.01 -18.84
CA SER A 308 -11.80 5.28 -18.55
C SER A 308 -12.01 5.72 -17.10
N TYR A 309 -12.50 6.94 -16.90
CA TYR A 309 -12.84 7.42 -15.57
C TYR A 309 -14.02 6.64 -14.97
N ASN A 310 -14.97 6.21 -15.77
CA ASN A 310 -16.10 5.41 -15.32
C ASN A 310 -15.69 4.02 -14.80
N LEU A 311 -14.70 3.38 -15.44
CA LEU A 311 -14.13 2.13 -14.92
C LEU A 311 -13.43 2.35 -13.56
N SER A 312 -12.81 3.51 -13.32
CA SER A 312 -12.21 3.81 -12.02
C SER A 312 -13.26 3.95 -10.91
N LEU A 313 -14.41 4.55 -11.22
CA LEU A 313 -15.54 4.65 -10.30
C LEU A 313 -16.17 3.28 -10.05
N LEU A 314 -16.39 2.48 -11.09
CA LEU A 314 -16.89 1.12 -10.94
C LEU A 314 -15.95 0.28 -10.05
N GLY A 315 -14.64 0.35 -10.29
CA GLY A 315 -13.64 -0.35 -9.48
C GLY A 315 -13.68 0.07 -8.01
N PHE A 316 -13.78 1.37 -7.74
CA PHE A 316 -13.85 1.89 -6.36
C PHE A 316 -15.14 1.43 -5.64
N TRP A 317 -16.31 1.68 -6.22
CA TRP A 317 -17.59 1.43 -5.54
C TRP A 317 -17.90 -0.06 -5.40
N SER A 318 -17.52 -0.88 -6.38
CA SER A 318 -17.68 -2.33 -6.26
C SER A 318 -16.70 -2.94 -5.24
N LEU A 319 -15.47 -2.40 -5.12
CA LEU A 319 -14.56 -2.74 -4.02
C LEU A 319 -15.21 -2.43 -2.66
N ALA A 320 -15.70 -1.20 -2.49
CA ALA A 320 -16.36 -0.77 -1.24
C ALA A 320 -17.55 -1.67 -0.87
N PHE A 321 -18.27 -2.19 -1.86
CA PHE A 321 -19.41 -3.06 -1.65
C PHE A 321 -19.03 -4.50 -1.31
N PHE A 322 -18.14 -5.12 -2.08
CA PHE A 322 -17.87 -6.55 -1.95
C PHE A 322 -16.83 -6.89 -0.88
N TYR A 323 -15.91 -5.99 -0.54
CA TYR A 323 -14.70 -6.39 0.18
C TYR A 323 -14.93 -6.71 1.67
N SER A 324 -15.92 -6.11 2.32
CA SER A 324 -16.03 -6.09 3.78
C SER A 324 -16.18 -7.47 4.46
N GLN A 325 -16.70 -8.48 3.74
CA GLN A 325 -16.97 -9.81 4.30
C GLN A 325 -16.07 -10.92 3.73
N VAL A 326 -15.08 -10.55 2.91
CA VAL A 326 -14.22 -11.52 2.20
C VAL A 326 -13.37 -12.37 3.16
N GLY A 327 -12.97 -11.82 4.32
CA GLY A 327 -12.04 -12.47 5.26
C GLY A 327 -12.48 -13.80 5.86
N GLY A 328 -13.78 -14.10 5.87
CA GLY A 328 -14.29 -15.36 6.42
C GLY A 328 -13.80 -16.62 5.70
N HIS A 329 -13.32 -16.52 4.44
CA HIS A 329 -12.77 -17.67 3.72
C HIS A 329 -11.47 -18.21 4.34
N HIS A 330 -10.78 -17.45 5.18
CA HIS A 330 -9.63 -17.93 5.95
C HIS A 330 -10.02 -18.94 7.04
N LEU A 331 -11.31 -19.05 7.36
CA LEU A 331 -11.83 -19.95 8.38
C LEU A 331 -12.55 -21.18 7.79
N ILE A 332 -12.37 -21.46 6.50
CA ILE A 332 -12.92 -22.68 5.87
C ILE A 332 -12.40 -23.92 6.60
N GLY A 333 -13.32 -24.79 7.01
CA GLY A 333 -12.99 -25.99 7.81
C GLY A 333 -12.96 -25.74 9.33
N GLY A 334 -13.04 -24.47 9.78
CA GLY A 334 -13.14 -24.12 11.20
C GLY A 334 -14.57 -24.23 11.76
N PRO A 335 -14.74 -24.10 13.08
CA PRO A 335 -16.03 -24.22 13.77
C PRO A 335 -16.86 -22.94 13.66
N VAL A 336 -17.07 -22.44 12.45
CA VAL A 336 -17.85 -21.24 12.14
C VAL A 336 -19.11 -21.59 11.35
N PRO A 337 -20.20 -20.80 11.45
CA PRO A 337 -21.42 -21.07 10.71
C PRO A 337 -21.20 -21.14 9.19
N SER A 338 -21.81 -22.15 8.54
CA SER A 338 -21.64 -22.38 7.09
C SER A 338 -22.09 -21.20 6.24
N TRP A 339 -23.10 -20.43 6.67
CA TRP A 339 -23.58 -19.23 5.97
C TRP A 339 -22.49 -18.14 5.92
N LEU A 340 -21.70 -17.98 6.99
CA LEU A 340 -20.60 -17.01 7.04
C LEU A 340 -19.53 -17.32 5.98
N ILE A 341 -19.13 -18.60 5.91
CA ILE A 341 -18.17 -19.06 4.88
C ILE A 341 -18.77 -18.88 3.49
N THR A 342 -20.04 -19.20 3.28
CA THR A 342 -20.69 -19.09 1.97
C THR A 342 -20.75 -17.64 1.49
N ILE A 343 -21.16 -16.69 2.34
CA ILE A 343 -21.15 -15.26 2.01
C ILE A 343 -19.72 -14.80 1.67
N SER A 344 -18.74 -15.20 2.46
CA SER A 344 -17.34 -14.83 2.23
C SER A 344 -16.84 -15.35 0.88
N ILE A 345 -17.12 -16.60 0.52
CA ILE A 345 -16.74 -17.17 -0.79
C ILE A 345 -17.43 -16.40 -1.94
N VAL A 346 -18.74 -16.14 -1.83
CA VAL A 346 -19.48 -15.40 -2.85
C VAL A 346 -18.88 -14.02 -3.06
N GLN A 347 -18.62 -13.28 -1.99
CA GLN A 347 -18.01 -11.96 -2.10
C GLN A 347 -16.58 -12.01 -2.63
N SER A 348 -15.79 -13.01 -2.26
CA SER A 348 -14.46 -13.24 -2.82
C SER A 348 -14.51 -13.45 -4.34
N MET A 349 -15.49 -14.19 -4.83
CA MET A 349 -15.69 -14.36 -6.28
C MET A 349 -16.19 -13.07 -6.96
N MET A 350 -17.05 -12.30 -6.30
CA MET A 350 -17.55 -11.01 -6.80
C MET A 350 -16.45 -9.96 -6.88
N MET A 351 -15.32 -10.13 -6.19
CA MET A 351 -14.13 -9.28 -6.34
C MET A 351 -13.58 -9.26 -7.78
N VAL A 352 -13.96 -10.21 -8.62
CA VAL A 352 -13.67 -10.17 -10.08
C VAL A 352 -14.13 -8.85 -10.71
N VAL A 353 -15.24 -8.27 -10.27
CA VAL A 353 -15.79 -7.01 -10.82
C VAL A 353 -14.84 -5.83 -10.60
N PRO A 354 -14.49 -5.44 -9.34
CA PRO A 354 -13.56 -4.32 -9.12
C PRO A 354 -12.17 -4.60 -9.67
N VAL A 355 -11.69 -5.84 -9.58
CA VAL A 355 -10.36 -6.22 -10.04
C VAL A 355 -10.22 -6.03 -11.55
N PHE A 356 -11.16 -6.53 -12.36
CA PHE A 356 -11.10 -6.36 -13.80
C PHE A 356 -11.38 -4.92 -14.22
N ALA A 357 -12.26 -4.18 -13.53
CA ALA A 357 -12.45 -2.75 -13.80
C ALA A 357 -11.15 -1.96 -13.63
N VAL A 358 -10.41 -2.22 -12.55
CA VAL A 358 -9.10 -1.59 -12.29
C VAL A 358 -8.04 -2.08 -13.27
N ALA A 359 -7.94 -3.39 -13.50
CA ALA A 359 -6.93 -4.00 -14.36
C ALA A 359 -7.08 -3.52 -15.82
N ILE A 360 -8.27 -3.58 -16.38
CA ILE A 360 -8.56 -3.08 -17.73
C ILE A 360 -8.17 -1.61 -17.82
N ASN A 361 -8.59 -0.80 -16.85
CA ASN A 361 -8.32 0.64 -16.87
C ASN A 361 -6.82 0.94 -16.86
N GLN A 362 -6.06 0.34 -15.93
CA GLN A 362 -4.62 0.59 -15.80
C GLN A 362 -3.84 0.02 -16.96
N HIS A 363 -4.12 -1.22 -17.39
CA HIS A 363 -3.38 -1.85 -18.48
C HIS A 363 -3.67 -1.19 -19.84
N LEU A 364 -4.91 -0.81 -20.12
CA LEU A 364 -5.24 -0.06 -21.34
C LEU A 364 -4.68 1.37 -21.33
N THR A 365 -4.49 1.98 -20.15
CA THR A 365 -3.78 3.27 -20.08
C THR A 365 -2.33 3.14 -20.53
N VAL A 366 -1.67 2.02 -20.22
CA VAL A 366 -0.28 1.74 -20.63
C VAL A 366 -0.19 1.19 -22.05
N LEU A 367 -1.27 0.59 -22.57
CA LEU A 367 -1.28 -0.04 -23.90
C LEU A 367 -0.83 0.94 -24.99
N GLY A 368 0.04 0.46 -25.87
CA GLY A 368 0.71 1.28 -26.89
C GLY A 368 1.98 2.00 -26.39
N ASN A 369 2.20 2.07 -25.07
CA ASN A 369 3.32 2.78 -24.47
C ASN A 369 4.28 1.86 -23.67
N PHE A 370 4.27 0.53 -23.90
CA PHE A 370 5.16 -0.40 -23.16
C PHE A 370 6.64 -0.09 -23.31
N ARG A 371 7.05 0.54 -24.43
CA ARG A 371 8.45 1.00 -24.60
C ARG A 371 8.86 2.04 -23.56
N ALA A 372 7.89 2.76 -22.97
CA ALA A 372 8.15 3.71 -21.89
C ALA A 372 8.76 3.03 -20.65
N LEU A 373 8.42 1.77 -20.38
CA LEU A 373 8.99 0.99 -19.27
C LEU A 373 10.50 0.81 -19.37
N LEU A 374 11.09 0.84 -20.59
CA LEU A 374 12.54 0.74 -20.77
C LEU A 374 13.27 2.00 -20.26
N TYR A 375 12.59 3.14 -20.29
CA TYR A 375 13.21 4.44 -20.00
C TYR A 375 12.72 5.10 -18.71
N SER A 376 11.55 4.67 -18.18
CA SER A 376 10.99 5.20 -16.95
C SER A 376 11.19 4.24 -15.77
N PRO A 377 12.10 4.58 -14.83
CA PRO A 377 12.24 3.82 -13.59
C PRO A 377 10.96 3.74 -12.79
N THR A 378 10.22 4.84 -12.65
CA THR A 378 8.95 4.92 -11.93
C THR A 378 7.91 3.97 -12.53
N LEU A 379 7.69 4.01 -13.85
CA LEU A 379 6.72 3.15 -14.51
C LEU A 379 7.05 1.66 -14.37
N ARG A 380 8.35 1.29 -14.42
CA ARG A 380 8.73 -0.12 -14.23
C ARG A 380 8.19 -0.70 -12.94
N PHE A 381 8.37 0.00 -11.82
CA PHE A 381 7.86 -0.45 -10.54
C PHE A 381 6.34 -0.44 -10.48
N ILE A 382 5.70 0.65 -10.91
CA ILE A 382 4.26 0.85 -10.74
C ILE A 382 3.45 -0.06 -11.67
N VAL A 383 3.87 -0.22 -12.93
CA VAL A 383 3.18 -1.10 -13.88
C VAL A 383 3.36 -2.57 -13.49
N LEU A 384 4.55 -2.97 -13.03
CA LEU A 384 4.75 -4.30 -12.45
C LEU A 384 3.81 -4.52 -11.26
N GLY A 385 3.74 -3.56 -10.34
CA GLY A 385 2.81 -3.61 -9.21
C GLY A 385 1.34 -3.74 -9.66
N ALA A 386 0.91 -3.00 -10.68
CA ALA A 386 -0.44 -3.10 -11.24
C ALA A 386 -0.72 -4.48 -11.86
N MET A 387 0.27 -5.09 -12.52
CA MET A 387 0.14 -6.47 -13.02
C MET A 387 0.04 -7.47 -11.87
N MET A 388 0.85 -7.30 -10.82
CA MET A 388 0.80 -8.16 -9.63
C MET A 388 -0.50 -7.97 -8.84
N TYR A 389 -1.12 -6.77 -8.84
CA TYR A 389 -2.46 -6.57 -8.30
C TYR A 389 -3.48 -7.50 -8.97
N THR A 390 -3.47 -7.53 -10.29
CA THR A 390 -4.37 -8.40 -11.06
C THR A 390 -4.13 -9.88 -10.73
N ALA A 391 -2.86 -10.30 -10.74
CA ALA A 391 -2.49 -11.68 -10.44
C ALA A 391 -2.86 -12.09 -9.01
N ALA A 392 -2.56 -11.24 -8.01
CA ALA A 392 -2.86 -11.49 -6.60
C ALA A 392 -4.37 -11.61 -6.36
N SER A 393 -5.15 -10.73 -6.96
CA SER A 393 -6.61 -10.72 -6.78
C SER A 393 -7.28 -11.93 -7.42
N VAL A 394 -6.85 -12.32 -8.62
CA VAL A 394 -7.34 -13.56 -9.27
C VAL A 394 -6.94 -14.78 -8.45
N GLN A 395 -5.69 -14.89 -8.02
CA GLN A 395 -5.22 -15.99 -7.18
C GLN A 395 -6.01 -16.07 -5.87
N GLY A 396 -6.27 -14.93 -5.20
CA GLY A 396 -7.03 -14.88 -3.95
C GLY A 396 -8.48 -15.32 -4.12
N SER A 397 -9.16 -14.87 -5.18
CA SER A 397 -10.52 -15.33 -5.50
C SER A 397 -10.56 -16.85 -5.72
N LEU A 398 -9.59 -17.41 -6.44
CA LEU A 398 -9.50 -18.86 -6.65
C LEU A 398 -9.24 -19.62 -5.35
N GLN A 399 -8.36 -19.09 -4.46
CA GLN A 399 -8.10 -19.72 -3.14
C GLN A 399 -9.33 -19.71 -2.22
N ALA A 400 -10.26 -18.78 -2.40
CA ALA A 400 -11.50 -18.77 -1.64
C ALA A 400 -12.45 -19.91 -2.00
N LEU A 401 -12.29 -20.54 -3.17
CA LEU A 401 -13.08 -21.70 -3.56
C LEU A 401 -12.73 -22.91 -2.70
N ARG A 402 -13.75 -23.63 -2.18
CA ARG A 402 -13.54 -24.79 -1.29
C ARG A 402 -12.59 -25.84 -1.87
N SER A 403 -12.73 -26.13 -3.17
CA SER A 403 -11.88 -27.14 -3.85
C SER A 403 -10.40 -26.73 -3.91
N VAL A 404 -10.10 -25.46 -4.15
CA VAL A 404 -8.73 -24.94 -4.16
C VAL A 404 -8.22 -24.78 -2.72
N ASN A 405 -9.07 -24.27 -1.83
CA ASN A 405 -8.74 -24.06 -0.42
C ASN A 405 -8.36 -25.38 0.27
N THR A 406 -9.02 -26.49 -0.06
CA THR A 406 -8.69 -27.81 0.49
C THR A 406 -7.21 -28.17 0.30
N VAL A 407 -6.61 -27.78 -0.83
CA VAL A 407 -5.18 -28.03 -1.10
C VAL A 407 -4.30 -26.94 -0.50
N THR A 408 -4.73 -25.66 -0.57
CA THR A 408 -3.84 -24.53 -0.28
C THR A 408 -3.87 -24.04 1.16
N HIS A 409 -4.92 -24.38 1.92
CA HIS A 409 -5.09 -23.93 3.31
C HIS A 409 -3.97 -24.48 4.21
N PHE A 410 -3.42 -23.61 5.05
CA PHE A 410 -2.28 -23.90 5.95
C PHE A 410 -0.99 -24.34 5.26
N THR A 411 -0.85 -24.08 3.97
CA THR A 411 0.37 -24.38 3.22
C THR A 411 1.17 -23.12 2.89
N HIS A 412 2.39 -23.29 2.41
CA HIS A 412 3.23 -22.20 1.93
C HIS A 412 2.67 -21.47 0.71
N TYR A 413 1.67 -22.04 0.02
CA TYR A 413 0.96 -21.38 -1.08
C TYR A 413 0.23 -20.10 -0.61
N THR A 414 -0.39 -20.15 0.57
CA THR A 414 -1.04 -18.97 1.16
C THR A 414 -0.02 -17.86 1.49
N VAL A 415 1.19 -18.25 1.91
CA VAL A 415 2.29 -17.30 2.15
C VAL A 415 2.77 -16.66 0.85
N ALA A 416 2.86 -17.44 -0.25
CA ALA A 416 3.17 -16.91 -1.58
C ALA A 416 2.13 -15.88 -2.02
N HIS A 417 0.84 -16.17 -1.84
CA HIS A 417 -0.26 -15.27 -2.15
C HIS A 417 -0.19 -13.96 -1.35
N ALA A 418 0.03 -14.03 -0.03
CA ALA A 418 0.16 -12.83 0.80
C ALA A 418 1.30 -11.91 0.34
N HIS A 419 2.44 -12.51 -0.05
CA HIS A 419 3.57 -11.74 -0.59
C HIS A 419 3.30 -11.21 -2.01
N LEU A 420 2.51 -11.91 -2.83
CA LEU A 420 2.10 -11.38 -4.14
C LEU A 420 1.28 -10.09 -3.97
N GLY A 421 0.38 -10.06 -2.96
CA GLY A 421 -0.41 -8.88 -2.62
C GLY A 421 0.43 -7.75 -1.99
N LEU A 422 1.13 -8.03 -0.88
CA LEU A 422 1.84 -6.97 -0.14
C LEU A 422 3.18 -6.59 -0.76
N TYR A 423 3.88 -7.52 -1.36
CA TYR A 423 5.18 -7.24 -1.95
C TYR A 423 5.07 -6.99 -3.46
N GLY A 424 4.57 -7.96 -4.21
CA GLY A 424 4.46 -7.85 -5.67
C GLY A 424 3.59 -6.68 -6.13
N PHE A 425 2.46 -6.44 -5.46
CA PHE A 425 1.58 -5.32 -5.77
C PHE A 425 1.95 -4.07 -4.97
N TYR A 426 1.68 -4.07 -3.65
CA TYR A 426 1.75 -2.85 -2.84
C TYR A 426 3.15 -2.25 -2.79
N THR A 427 4.14 -3.05 -2.40
CA THR A 427 5.52 -2.57 -2.20
C THR A 427 6.14 -2.07 -3.49
N MET A 428 5.90 -2.73 -4.64
CA MET A 428 6.41 -2.25 -5.93
C MET A 428 5.82 -0.88 -6.29
N ILE A 429 4.53 -0.64 -6.05
CA ILE A 429 3.93 0.68 -6.28
C ILE A 429 4.53 1.72 -5.34
N MET A 430 4.76 1.39 -4.07
CA MET A 430 5.39 2.32 -3.13
C MET A 430 6.83 2.67 -3.53
N PHE A 431 7.63 1.72 -4.00
CA PHE A 431 8.97 2.01 -4.53
C PHE A 431 8.92 3.01 -5.69
N GLY A 432 8.08 2.76 -6.69
CA GLY A 432 7.89 3.69 -7.81
C GLY A 432 7.43 5.06 -7.35
N SER A 433 6.50 5.12 -6.41
CA SER A 433 6.00 6.36 -5.82
C SER A 433 7.10 7.16 -5.11
N ILE A 434 7.92 6.49 -4.29
CA ILE A 434 9.03 7.14 -3.58
C ILE A 434 10.09 7.65 -4.58
N TYR A 435 10.42 6.87 -5.61
CA TYR A 435 11.34 7.32 -6.66
C TYR A 435 10.83 8.56 -7.38
N PHE A 436 9.53 8.68 -7.59
CA PHE A 436 8.91 9.86 -8.20
C PHE A 436 8.83 11.08 -7.26
N ILE A 437 8.47 10.87 -5.98
CA ILE A 437 8.19 11.93 -5.02
C ILE A 437 9.48 12.58 -4.49
N MET A 438 10.48 11.78 -4.12
CA MET A 438 11.65 12.29 -3.40
C MET A 438 12.44 13.36 -4.16
N PRO A 439 12.65 13.30 -5.49
CA PRO A 439 13.30 14.40 -6.22
C PRO A 439 12.56 15.72 -6.10
N ARG A 440 11.21 15.67 -5.98
CA ARG A 440 10.38 16.87 -5.82
C ARG A 440 10.45 17.44 -4.41
N VAL A 441 10.43 16.56 -3.40
CA VAL A 441 10.57 16.94 -1.98
C VAL A 441 11.96 17.52 -1.73
N MET A 442 12.99 16.85 -2.22
CA MET A 442 14.39 17.26 -2.04
C MET A 442 14.83 18.36 -3.02
N LYS A 443 14.05 18.60 -4.10
CA LYS A 443 14.40 19.49 -5.23
C LYS A 443 15.75 19.15 -5.86
N TRP A 444 15.99 17.86 -6.05
CA TRP A 444 17.24 17.32 -6.55
C TRP A 444 17.03 16.00 -7.28
N GLU A 445 17.90 15.68 -8.26
CA GLU A 445 17.90 14.40 -8.97
C GLU A 445 18.51 13.27 -8.12
N TRP A 446 18.09 12.03 -8.39
CA TRP A 446 18.66 10.86 -7.75
C TRP A 446 20.16 10.73 -8.08
N PRO A 447 21.05 10.61 -7.08
CA PRO A 447 22.45 10.29 -7.34
C PRO A 447 22.55 8.85 -7.86
N TYR A 448 23.53 8.57 -8.73
CA TYR A 448 23.80 7.21 -9.21
C TYR A 448 22.56 6.46 -9.74
N PRO A 449 21.93 6.89 -10.86
CA PRO A 449 20.67 6.32 -11.36
C PRO A 449 20.70 4.80 -11.64
N TRP A 450 21.89 4.20 -11.83
CA TRP A 450 22.05 2.75 -11.97
C TRP A 450 21.55 1.97 -10.75
N MET A 451 21.60 2.57 -9.55
CA MET A 451 21.12 1.93 -8.32
C MET A 451 19.60 1.67 -8.36
N ILE A 452 18.82 2.50 -9.08
CA ILE A 452 17.39 2.24 -9.27
C ILE A 452 17.18 0.95 -10.08
N SER A 453 17.97 0.76 -11.13
CA SER A 453 17.91 -0.46 -11.94
C SER A 453 18.42 -1.69 -11.16
N ALA A 454 19.50 -1.55 -10.41
CA ALA A 454 20.00 -2.62 -9.54
C ALA A 454 18.95 -3.04 -8.50
N HIS A 455 18.33 -2.08 -7.81
CA HIS A 455 17.22 -2.34 -6.90
C HIS A 455 16.09 -3.09 -7.61
N PHE A 456 15.62 -2.58 -8.75
CA PHE A 456 14.50 -3.18 -9.49
C PHE A 456 14.77 -4.66 -9.83
N TRP A 457 15.93 -4.97 -10.40
CA TRP A 457 16.24 -6.34 -10.83
C TRP A 457 16.47 -7.28 -9.64
N LEU A 458 17.13 -6.81 -8.57
CA LEU A 458 17.32 -7.62 -7.36
C LEU A 458 15.98 -8.01 -6.74
N VAL A 459 15.05 -7.05 -6.61
CA VAL A 459 13.74 -7.35 -6.01
C VAL A 459 12.86 -8.16 -6.96
N LEU A 460 12.90 -7.91 -8.27
CA LEU A 460 12.11 -8.68 -9.24
C LEU A 460 12.54 -10.15 -9.29
N VAL A 461 13.84 -10.40 -9.44
CA VAL A 461 14.38 -11.76 -9.50
C VAL A 461 14.19 -12.45 -8.13
N GLY A 462 14.52 -11.76 -7.04
CA GLY A 462 14.35 -12.29 -5.69
C GLY A 462 12.90 -12.66 -5.39
N PHE A 463 11.96 -11.80 -5.73
CA PHE A 463 10.54 -12.08 -5.57
C PHE A 463 10.07 -13.23 -6.48
N GLY A 464 10.56 -13.30 -7.71
CA GLY A 464 10.26 -14.40 -8.64
C GLY A 464 10.66 -15.75 -8.05
N VAL A 465 11.89 -15.88 -7.55
CA VAL A 465 12.38 -17.11 -6.89
C VAL A 465 11.55 -17.44 -5.66
N TYR A 466 11.26 -16.43 -4.84
CA TYR A 466 10.45 -16.56 -3.62
C TYR A 466 9.03 -17.06 -3.94
N PHE A 467 8.33 -16.36 -4.84
CA PHE A 467 6.94 -16.62 -5.17
C PHE A 467 6.74 -17.97 -5.86
N VAL A 468 7.56 -18.28 -6.86
CA VAL A 468 7.49 -19.54 -7.59
C VAL A 468 7.81 -20.71 -6.66
N GLY A 469 8.88 -20.60 -5.88
CA GLY A 469 9.26 -21.64 -4.90
C GLY A 469 8.13 -21.95 -3.92
N LEU A 470 7.55 -20.93 -3.29
CA LEU A 470 6.46 -21.13 -2.33
C LEU A 470 5.14 -21.57 -2.97
N SER A 471 4.84 -21.14 -4.20
CA SER A 471 3.63 -21.57 -4.89
C SER A 471 3.65 -23.06 -5.20
N PHE A 472 4.75 -23.55 -5.80
CA PHE A 472 4.90 -24.99 -6.08
C PHE A 472 5.08 -25.81 -4.79
N GLY A 473 5.97 -25.35 -3.89
CA GLY A 473 6.20 -26.04 -2.61
C GLY A 473 4.93 -26.16 -1.77
N GLY A 474 4.13 -25.08 -1.70
CA GLY A 474 2.87 -25.08 -0.96
C GLY A 474 1.79 -25.95 -1.60
N TRP A 475 1.75 -26.01 -2.94
CA TRP A 475 0.81 -26.89 -3.64
C TRP A 475 1.14 -28.37 -3.38
N TYR A 476 2.41 -28.78 -3.54
CA TYR A 476 2.84 -30.14 -3.24
C TYR A 476 2.70 -30.49 -1.77
N GLN A 477 2.97 -29.53 -0.87
CA GLN A 477 2.71 -29.67 0.56
C GLN A 477 1.24 -30.03 0.82
N GLY A 478 0.30 -29.29 0.21
CA GLY A 478 -1.13 -29.54 0.38
C GLY A 478 -1.56 -30.91 -0.14
N LEU A 479 -1.06 -31.33 -1.29
CA LEU A 479 -1.34 -32.66 -1.82
C LEU A 479 -0.80 -33.78 -0.91
N ALA A 480 0.43 -33.63 -0.39
CA ALA A 480 1.01 -34.57 0.55
C ALA A 480 0.26 -34.62 1.90
N MET A 481 -0.24 -33.50 2.39
CA MET A 481 -1.06 -33.43 3.60
C MET A 481 -2.46 -34.07 3.44
N LEU A 482 -2.97 -34.14 2.21
CA LEU A 482 -4.25 -34.78 1.90
C LEU A 482 -4.10 -36.28 1.71
N ASP A 483 -2.91 -36.77 1.42
CA ASP A 483 -2.63 -38.19 1.31
C ASP A 483 -2.45 -38.81 2.71
N LYS A 484 -3.41 -39.64 3.09
CA LYS A 484 -3.43 -40.32 4.40
C LYS A 484 -2.25 -41.28 4.63
N ASP A 485 -1.59 -41.72 3.56
CA ASP A 485 -0.49 -42.68 3.62
C ASP A 485 0.89 -42.00 3.69
N THR A 486 0.93 -40.66 3.51
CA THR A 486 2.15 -39.86 3.62
C THR A 486 2.41 -39.40 5.06
N PRO A 487 3.51 -39.85 5.72
CA PRO A 487 3.88 -39.39 7.05
C PRO A 487 4.12 -37.85 7.08
N PHE A 488 3.72 -37.21 8.18
CA PHE A 488 3.88 -35.74 8.31
C PHE A 488 5.34 -35.28 8.11
N MET A 489 6.32 -36.02 8.65
CA MET A 489 7.74 -35.66 8.48
C MET A 489 8.23 -35.75 7.03
N ASP A 490 7.62 -36.58 6.21
CA ASP A 490 7.97 -36.65 4.79
C ASP A 490 7.38 -35.47 4.03
N THR A 491 6.20 -34.97 4.42
CA THR A 491 5.66 -33.67 3.96
C THR A 491 6.61 -32.53 4.34
N VAL A 492 7.15 -32.49 5.56
CA VAL A 492 8.14 -31.50 5.98
C VAL A 492 9.39 -31.56 5.12
N LYS A 493 9.96 -32.73 4.90
CA LYS A 493 11.15 -32.94 4.05
C LYS A 493 10.89 -32.48 2.60
N LEU A 494 9.71 -32.79 2.06
CA LEU A 494 9.28 -32.38 0.72
C LEU A 494 9.34 -30.82 0.54
N THR A 495 9.03 -30.06 1.60
CA THR A 495 9.01 -28.60 1.53
C THR A 495 10.40 -27.95 1.63
N LEU A 496 11.42 -28.63 2.16
CA LEU A 496 12.74 -28.06 2.45
C LEU A 496 13.40 -27.35 1.25
N PRO A 497 13.48 -27.91 0.03
CA PRO A 497 14.12 -27.23 -1.09
C PRO A 497 13.38 -25.95 -1.47
N TYR A 498 12.06 -25.89 -1.34
CA TYR A 498 11.26 -24.71 -1.62
C TYR A 498 11.44 -23.62 -0.55
N LEU A 499 11.63 -24.02 0.71
CA LEU A 499 11.95 -23.10 1.80
C LEU A 499 13.36 -22.53 1.68
N GLN A 500 14.31 -23.31 1.19
CA GLN A 500 15.65 -22.83 0.86
C GLN A 500 15.59 -21.82 -0.31
N ALA A 501 14.85 -22.12 -1.38
CA ALA A 501 14.62 -21.20 -2.48
C ALA A 501 13.95 -19.90 -2.00
N ARG A 502 12.97 -20.00 -1.09
CA ARG A 502 12.38 -18.85 -0.40
C ARG A 502 13.42 -17.96 0.28
N SER A 503 14.36 -18.57 1.02
CA SER A 503 15.40 -17.82 1.72
C SER A 503 16.39 -17.16 0.76
N ILE A 504 16.73 -17.82 -0.36
CA ILE A 504 17.58 -17.22 -1.43
C ILE A 504 16.84 -16.02 -2.04
N GLY A 505 15.58 -16.18 -2.43
CA GLY A 505 14.75 -15.10 -2.96
C GLY A 505 14.62 -13.93 -1.97
N GLY A 506 14.37 -14.25 -0.68
CA GLY A 506 14.31 -13.28 0.41
C GLY A 506 15.63 -12.53 0.62
N GLY A 507 16.76 -13.23 0.48
CA GLY A 507 18.10 -12.61 0.53
C GLY A 507 18.34 -11.61 -0.62
N LEU A 508 17.95 -11.97 -1.85
CA LEU A 508 18.02 -11.05 -3.00
C LEU A 508 17.13 -9.82 -2.81
N MET A 509 15.89 -10.02 -2.31
CA MET A 509 14.99 -8.90 -1.99
C MET A 509 15.60 -8.01 -0.92
N THR A 510 16.14 -8.57 0.17
CA THR A 510 16.79 -7.83 1.24
C THR A 510 17.99 -7.03 0.72
N LEU A 511 18.81 -7.61 -0.16
CA LEU A 511 19.91 -6.91 -0.81
C LEU A 511 19.39 -5.74 -1.67
N GLY A 512 18.32 -5.95 -2.42
CA GLY A 512 17.63 -4.89 -3.15
C GLY A 512 17.16 -3.74 -2.25
N HIS A 513 16.57 -4.08 -1.10
CA HIS A 513 16.13 -3.08 -0.10
C HIS A 513 17.32 -2.33 0.53
N LEU A 514 18.47 -2.98 0.72
CA LEU A 514 19.68 -2.30 1.18
C LEU A 514 20.21 -1.34 0.13
N VAL A 515 20.20 -1.73 -1.17
CA VAL A 515 20.55 -0.83 -2.28
C VAL A 515 19.60 0.38 -2.32
N PHE A 516 18.30 0.14 -2.16
CA PHE A 516 17.29 1.21 -2.10
C PHE A 516 17.51 2.14 -0.91
N ALA A 517 17.69 1.59 0.28
CA ALA A 517 17.93 2.37 1.50
C ALA A 517 19.22 3.19 1.40
N ALA A 518 20.31 2.58 0.95
CA ALA A 518 21.56 3.29 0.72
C ALA A 518 21.38 4.45 -0.26
N HIS A 519 20.70 4.20 -1.37
CA HIS A 519 20.40 5.23 -2.39
C HIS A 519 19.54 6.36 -1.82
N PHE A 520 18.50 6.02 -1.04
CA PHE A 520 17.63 6.98 -0.37
C PHE A 520 18.41 7.86 0.63
N PHE A 521 19.22 7.24 1.49
CA PHE A 521 20.00 7.97 2.48
C PHE A 521 21.17 8.78 1.87
N MET A 522 21.78 8.32 0.76
CA MET A 522 22.74 9.11 0.01
C MET A 522 22.12 10.40 -0.52
N MET A 523 20.88 10.34 -1.02
CA MET A 523 20.14 11.55 -1.42
C MET A 523 19.94 12.50 -0.23
N GLY A 524 19.51 11.97 0.90
CA GLY A 524 19.32 12.75 2.14
C GLY A 524 20.64 13.33 2.67
N TRP A 525 21.70 12.52 2.75
CA TRP A 525 23.01 12.92 3.25
C TRP A 525 23.64 14.02 2.41
N LYS A 526 23.66 13.85 1.09
CA LYS A 526 24.28 14.81 0.18
C LYS A 526 23.57 16.16 0.17
N PHE A 527 22.25 16.19 0.41
CA PHE A 527 21.41 17.36 0.19
C PHE A 527 20.56 17.77 1.42
N GLY A 528 20.32 16.85 2.36
CA GLY A 528 19.45 17.03 3.53
C GLY A 528 19.97 18.07 4.53
N PRO A 529 21.22 17.99 5.04
CA PRO A 529 21.68 18.84 6.13
C PRO A 529 21.61 20.35 5.84
N ARG A 530 21.91 20.75 4.59
CA ARG A 530 21.88 22.18 4.20
C ARG A 530 20.47 22.76 4.09
N ARG A 531 19.46 21.91 3.86
CA ARG A 531 18.05 22.34 3.69
C ARG A 531 17.18 22.00 4.87
N LEU A 532 17.39 20.87 5.53
CA LEU A 532 16.71 20.54 6.80
C LEU A 532 17.12 21.55 7.90
N GLY A 533 18.40 21.87 8.01
CA GLY A 533 18.87 22.91 8.93
C GLY A 533 18.22 24.25 8.66
N ALA A 534 18.12 24.66 7.39
CA ALA A 534 17.46 25.90 7.00
C ALA A 534 15.92 25.86 7.18
N ALA A 535 15.29 24.69 7.07
CA ALA A 535 13.84 24.53 7.29
C ALA A 535 13.49 24.44 8.80
N LEU A 536 14.36 23.83 9.61
CA LEU A 536 14.21 23.76 11.05
C LEU A 536 14.57 25.06 11.75
N LEU A 537 15.53 25.82 11.21
CA LEU A 537 15.98 27.10 11.75
C LEU A 537 15.15 28.30 11.28
N LYS A 538 14.34 28.16 10.21
CA LYS A 538 13.35 29.18 9.89
C LYS A 538 12.15 28.99 10.81
N PRO A 539 11.85 29.95 11.69
CA PRO A 539 10.60 29.93 12.44
C PRO A 539 9.45 29.77 11.43
N PRO A 540 8.41 28.98 11.75
CA PRO A 540 7.22 28.94 10.90
C PRO A 540 6.77 30.37 10.66
N ALA A 541 6.45 30.73 9.43
CA ALA A 541 5.85 32.01 9.13
C ALA A 541 4.53 32.08 9.91
N LEU A 542 4.59 32.58 11.11
CA LEU A 542 3.47 32.93 11.94
C LEU A 542 2.83 34.14 11.26
N LEU A 543 1.69 33.88 10.59
CA LEU A 543 0.73 34.83 10.05
C LEU A 543 1.30 35.82 9.00
N PRO A 544 0.58 36.12 7.92
CA PRO A 544 0.94 37.22 7.05
C PRO A 544 1.02 38.48 7.94
N ARG A 545 2.16 39.16 7.91
CA ARG A 545 2.23 40.51 8.48
C ARG A 545 1.10 41.28 7.84
N ILE A 546 0.11 41.64 8.66
CA ILE A 546 -0.91 42.62 8.29
C ILE A 546 -0.13 43.87 7.90
N GLY A 547 -0.14 44.20 6.61
CA GLY A 547 0.52 45.36 6.09
C GLY A 547 -0.02 46.56 6.85
N LYS A 548 0.87 47.34 7.45
CA LYS A 548 0.54 48.69 7.92
C LYS A 548 -0.03 49.42 6.73
N GLY A 549 -1.29 49.81 6.87
CA GLY A 549 -2.01 50.57 5.87
C GLY A 549 -1.20 51.75 5.38
N ALA A 550 -1.21 51.95 4.08
CA ALA A 550 -0.86 53.21 3.49
C ALA A 550 -1.81 54.27 4.05
N ARG A 551 -1.30 55.18 4.84
CA ARG A 551 -1.91 56.50 5.04
C ARG A 551 -1.50 57.35 3.85
N ALA A 552 -2.44 57.75 3.10
CA ALA A 552 -2.72 59.04 2.46
C ALA A 552 -3.60 58.82 1.24
#